data_e81c2834dc7031532b46a1fead2cffea
#
_entry.id   e81c2834dc7031532b46a1fead2cffea
#
_cell.length_a   1.000
_cell.length_b   1.000
_cell.length_c   1.000
_cell.angle_alpha   90.00
_cell.angle_beta   90.00
_cell.angle_gamma   90.00
#
_symmetry.space_group_name_H-M   'P 1'
#
loop_
_entity.id
_entity.type
_entity.pdbx_description
1 polymer ?
#
loop_
_entity_poly.entity_id
_entity_poly.type
_entity_poly.pdbx_seq_one_letter_code
_entity_poly.pdbx_strand_id
1 'polypeptide(L)'
;MTNKNGKLVTVGVVVACLIVFLGCAVGVMSKASKPKEAKSLETLLKGVNVKEVAESDRIKGNINVTDTSLFDELPEIEKYPLVVEGAGQTDIEIFTSGEKASDGTDSWLIDVANSFNSQNKTLSDGSTVSMSVRSVSSGLGAEYIASERYLPDLYTPSSELMGAYCESLGGKLTLQEQRTVGNTAGVLVKKGSSYKDLKAVLDAVTSGKFNLGYTNPQTSATGLNLLCEILKDNGGVTSDEAVEYFKKFNSNIPFVAYTTQQMRDSAQNGTLDGMVTEYQAYINDKNLTSLYDFIPFGVRHDNPLYIVKESKKTDKEKEAIKLISDYMLSDEMQSIAKKDGFNENDSYKSDLEVTSAEVSEALKTYKSTKDAGKNIIAVFVADCSGSMDGEPLNQLKESLTNGMQYINENNKIGLVSYSSNVTVELPIAPFDFTQKAYFQGAVNGLSASGGTASYEAICVALDMVQKAKESDSNAKCMIFLLSDGYANGHYSLKDITGAVQNSAIPVYTIGYTDSADMDSMKALSDICEAASINADADDIIYKIKSLFNSQL
;
A
#
# COMPACT_ATOMS: atom_id res chain seq x y z
N MET A 1 0.92 -28.22 -70.60
CA MET A 1 1.62 -29.20 -69.71
C MET A 1 1.85 -28.53 -68.39
N THR A 2 0.98 -28.74 -67.42
CA THR A 2 0.97 -28.09 -66.13
C THR A 2 1.86 -28.87 -65.14
N ASN A 3 2.77 -28.17 -64.56
CA ASN A 3 3.84 -28.65 -63.68
C ASN A 3 3.30 -29.27 -62.38
N LYS A 4 3.10 -30.60 -62.36
CA LYS A 4 2.65 -31.36 -61.19
C LYS A 4 3.78 -31.63 -60.16
N ASN A 5 5.02 -31.37 -60.52
CA ASN A 5 6.16 -31.72 -59.67
C ASN A 5 6.54 -30.66 -58.60
N GLY A 6 6.11 -29.40 -58.81
CA GLY A 6 6.37 -28.33 -57.82
C GLY A 6 5.57 -28.45 -56.52
N LYS A 7 4.34 -29.00 -56.59
CA LYS A 7 3.49 -29.16 -55.39
C LYS A 7 3.88 -30.32 -54.48
N LEU A 8 4.48 -31.39 -55.03
CA LEU A 8 4.96 -32.52 -54.23
C LEU A 8 6.22 -32.15 -53.43
N VAL A 9 7.11 -31.34 -53.99
CA VAL A 9 8.34 -30.90 -53.31
C VAL A 9 8.03 -29.95 -52.16
N THR A 10 7.05 -29.03 -52.37
CA THR A 10 6.65 -28.09 -51.31
C THR A 10 5.94 -28.79 -50.14
N VAL A 11 5.10 -29.79 -50.39
CA VAL A 11 4.43 -30.57 -49.35
C VAL A 11 5.44 -31.43 -48.60
N GLY A 12 6.42 -32.02 -49.28
CA GLY A 12 7.50 -32.80 -48.62
C GLY A 12 8.39 -31.98 -47.70
N VAL A 13 8.72 -30.75 -48.10
CA VAL A 13 9.52 -29.83 -47.27
C VAL A 13 8.71 -29.33 -46.05
N VAL A 14 7.43 -29.03 -46.19
CA VAL A 14 6.57 -28.59 -45.06
C VAL A 14 6.37 -29.74 -44.07
N VAL A 15 6.18 -30.99 -44.55
CA VAL A 15 6.05 -32.17 -43.66
C VAL A 15 7.38 -32.48 -42.96
N ALA A 16 8.51 -32.34 -43.66
CA ALA A 16 9.84 -32.54 -43.05
C ALA A 16 10.14 -31.45 -41.99
N CYS A 17 9.79 -30.18 -42.25
CA CYS A 17 9.94 -29.11 -41.26
C CYS A 17 9.02 -29.33 -40.05
N LEU A 18 7.79 -29.80 -40.24
CA LEU A 18 6.87 -30.11 -39.13
C LEU A 18 7.37 -31.28 -38.27
N ILE A 19 7.95 -32.32 -38.90
CA ILE A 19 8.52 -33.45 -38.16
C ILE A 19 9.80 -33.04 -37.40
N VAL A 20 10.62 -32.15 -37.96
CA VAL A 20 11.80 -31.61 -37.28
C VAL A 20 11.36 -30.68 -36.11
N PHE A 21 10.31 -29.85 -36.30
CA PHE A 21 9.76 -29.01 -35.25
C PHE A 21 9.13 -29.86 -34.12
N LEU A 22 8.38 -30.90 -34.44
CA LEU A 22 7.82 -31.84 -33.46
C LEU A 22 8.94 -32.66 -32.77
N GLY A 23 9.95 -33.06 -33.48
CA GLY A 23 11.13 -33.77 -32.92
C GLY A 23 11.95 -32.86 -31.99
N CYS A 24 12.12 -31.56 -32.34
CA CYS A 24 12.78 -30.59 -31.49
C CYS A 24 11.91 -30.24 -30.27
N ALA A 25 10.57 -30.10 -30.42
CA ALA A 25 9.67 -29.85 -29.31
C ALA A 25 9.64 -31.03 -28.32
N VAL A 26 9.62 -32.27 -28.81
CA VAL A 26 9.70 -33.46 -27.95
C VAL A 26 11.10 -33.63 -27.35
N GLY A 27 12.16 -33.27 -28.07
CA GLY A 27 13.53 -33.29 -27.56
C GLY A 27 13.81 -32.20 -26.51
N VAL A 28 13.17 -31.04 -26.63
CA VAL A 28 13.23 -29.95 -25.63
C VAL A 28 12.37 -30.32 -24.43
N MET A 29 11.18 -30.92 -24.62
CA MET A 29 10.35 -31.39 -23.49
C MET A 29 10.98 -32.57 -22.73
N SER A 30 11.78 -33.43 -23.39
CA SER A 30 12.47 -34.53 -22.72
C SER A 30 13.75 -34.11 -21.96
N LYS A 31 14.23 -32.86 -22.18
CA LYS A 31 15.30 -32.21 -21.39
C LYS A 31 14.79 -31.12 -20.43
N ALA A 32 13.51 -30.84 -20.42
CA ALA A 32 12.93 -30.09 -19.28
C ALA A 32 13.10 -31.01 -18.06
N SER A 33 14.11 -30.74 -17.23
CA SER A 33 14.17 -31.33 -15.89
C SER A 33 12.79 -31.19 -15.28
N LYS A 34 12.22 -32.29 -14.74
CA LYS A 34 10.99 -32.23 -13.94
C LYS A 34 11.12 -31.01 -13.03
N PRO A 35 10.09 -30.16 -12.90
CA PRO A 35 10.15 -29.07 -11.94
C PRO A 35 10.62 -29.71 -10.62
N LYS A 36 11.71 -29.20 -10.06
CA LYS A 36 12.21 -29.69 -8.78
C LYS A 36 11.05 -29.49 -7.83
N GLU A 37 10.55 -30.58 -7.27
CA GLU A 37 9.43 -30.53 -6.32
C GLU A 37 9.74 -29.46 -5.28
N ALA A 38 8.82 -28.51 -5.07
CA ALA A 38 9.04 -27.45 -4.11
C ALA A 38 9.35 -28.08 -2.74
N LYS A 39 10.44 -27.64 -2.11
CA LYS A 39 10.81 -28.14 -0.78
C LYS A 39 9.69 -27.88 0.21
N SER A 40 9.28 -28.87 0.97
CA SER A 40 8.30 -28.67 2.06
C SER A 40 8.95 -27.82 3.17
N LEU A 41 8.11 -27.08 3.91
CA LEU A 41 8.59 -26.28 5.06
C LEU A 41 9.38 -27.14 6.06
N GLU A 42 8.92 -28.35 6.37
CA GLU A 42 9.62 -29.29 7.25
C GLU A 42 11.03 -29.63 6.73
N THR A 43 11.18 -29.78 5.41
CA THR A 43 12.49 -30.04 4.80
C THR A 43 13.43 -28.84 4.90
N LEU A 44 12.88 -27.63 4.70
CA LEU A 44 13.65 -26.39 4.85
C LEU A 44 14.12 -26.20 6.30
N LEU A 45 13.24 -26.39 7.27
CA LEU A 45 13.59 -26.22 8.69
C LEU A 45 14.73 -27.12 9.16
N LYS A 46 14.90 -28.30 8.57
CA LYS A 46 16.07 -29.19 8.90
C LYS A 46 17.42 -28.57 8.56
N GLY A 47 17.44 -27.62 7.63
CA GLY A 47 18.65 -26.88 7.22
C GLY A 47 18.86 -25.56 7.95
N VAL A 48 17.95 -25.16 8.84
CA VAL A 48 18.04 -23.89 9.58
C VAL A 48 18.62 -24.13 10.98
N ASN A 49 19.63 -23.36 11.34
CA ASN A 49 20.15 -23.35 12.70
C ASN A 49 19.33 -22.36 13.53
N VAL A 50 18.43 -22.89 14.37
CA VAL A 50 17.51 -22.11 15.19
C VAL A 50 17.93 -22.18 16.65
N LYS A 51 18.02 -21.02 17.29
CA LYS A 51 18.13 -20.87 18.74
C LYS A 51 16.81 -20.32 19.27
N GLU A 52 16.38 -20.78 20.44
CA GLU A 52 15.25 -20.21 21.15
C GLU A 52 15.71 -19.66 22.49
N VAL A 53 15.28 -18.43 22.81
CA VAL A 53 15.56 -17.83 24.13
C VAL A 53 14.69 -18.50 25.17
N ALA A 54 15.33 -19.18 26.13
CA ALA A 54 14.62 -19.87 27.22
C ALA A 54 13.80 -18.87 28.05
N GLU A 55 12.67 -19.31 28.57
CA GLU A 55 11.77 -18.45 29.35
C GLU A 55 12.49 -17.79 30.55
N SER A 56 13.41 -18.53 31.21
CA SER A 56 14.24 -18.01 32.32
C SER A 56 15.16 -16.88 31.91
N ASP A 57 15.52 -16.78 30.64
CA ASP A 57 16.50 -15.83 30.11
C ASP A 57 15.83 -14.60 29.48
N ARG A 58 14.49 -14.60 29.38
CA ARG A 58 13.75 -13.48 28.84
C ARG A 58 13.73 -12.31 29.82
N ILE A 59 14.10 -11.14 29.33
CA ILE A 59 14.13 -9.90 30.08
C ILE A 59 12.87 -9.10 29.82
N LYS A 60 12.25 -8.55 30.87
CA LYS A 60 11.12 -7.62 30.71
C LYS A 60 11.66 -6.20 30.52
N GLY A 61 11.22 -5.54 29.47
CA GLY A 61 11.44 -4.10 29.28
C GLY A 61 10.46 -3.25 30.09
N ASN A 62 10.80 -1.99 30.26
CA ASN A 62 9.88 -1.01 30.83
C ASN A 62 8.92 -0.56 29.72
N ILE A 63 7.62 -0.84 29.89
CA ILE A 63 6.61 -0.37 28.98
C ILE A 63 6.34 1.10 29.33
N ASN A 64 7.06 2.00 28.70
CA ASN A 64 6.72 3.43 28.67
C ASN A 64 6.06 3.71 27.30
N VAL A 65 4.85 3.25 27.12
CA VAL A 65 4.04 3.69 25.98
C VAL A 65 3.61 5.13 26.29
N THR A 66 4.36 6.09 25.77
CA THR A 66 3.87 7.44 25.68
C THR A 66 2.72 7.42 24.68
N ASP A 67 1.57 7.99 25.07
CA ASP A 67 0.43 8.20 24.20
C ASP A 67 0.82 9.31 23.20
N THR A 68 1.72 9.00 22.28
CA THR A 68 2.13 9.91 21.21
C THR A 68 1.03 9.92 20.17
N SER A 69 0.52 11.11 19.86
CA SER A 69 -0.45 11.23 18.77
C SER A 69 0.23 10.83 17.45
N LEU A 70 -0.54 10.30 16.51
CA LEU A 70 -0.02 9.98 15.17
C LEU A 70 0.70 11.19 14.55
N PHE A 71 0.26 12.40 14.87
CA PHE A 71 0.85 13.66 14.39
C PHE A 71 2.26 13.95 14.92
N ASP A 72 2.60 13.45 16.11
CA ASP A 72 3.93 13.67 16.70
C ASP A 72 5.03 12.92 15.94
N GLU A 73 4.64 12.00 15.08
CA GLU A 73 5.52 11.08 14.36
C GLU A 73 5.43 11.20 12.85
N LEU A 74 4.81 12.28 12.34
CA LEU A 74 4.86 12.60 10.92
C LEU A 74 6.33 12.78 10.52
N PRO A 75 6.76 12.17 9.40
CA PRO A 75 8.11 12.36 8.88
C PRO A 75 8.43 13.85 8.66
N GLU A 76 9.71 14.18 8.64
CA GLU A 76 10.10 15.52 8.19
C GLU A 76 9.69 15.70 6.73
N ILE A 77 9.19 16.89 6.36
CA ILE A 77 8.61 17.14 5.02
C ILE A 77 9.61 16.96 3.89
N GLU A 78 10.88 17.10 4.17
CA GLU A 78 12.01 16.90 3.24
C GLU A 78 12.08 15.49 2.68
N LYS A 79 11.44 14.52 3.35
CA LYS A 79 11.29 13.14 2.87
C LYS A 79 10.33 13.00 1.68
N TYR A 80 9.53 14.00 1.47
CA TYR A 80 8.68 14.16 0.30
C TYR A 80 9.17 15.39 -0.48
N PRO A 81 10.27 15.27 -1.25
CA PRO A 81 10.86 16.42 -1.96
C PRO A 81 9.86 16.99 -2.97
N LEU A 82 10.08 18.24 -3.32
CA LEU A 82 9.34 18.87 -4.41
C LEU A 82 9.64 18.10 -5.71
N VAL A 83 8.59 17.69 -6.41
CA VAL A 83 8.68 17.08 -7.75
C VAL A 83 8.76 18.15 -8.84
N VAL A 84 8.28 19.36 -8.53
CA VAL A 84 8.53 20.59 -9.31
C VAL A 84 8.86 21.69 -8.33
N GLU A 85 9.97 22.39 -8.54
CA GLU A 85 10.41 23.53 -7.75
C GLU A 85 10.19 24.84 -8.53
N GLY A 86 9.42 25.75 -7.95
CA GLY A 86 9.17 27.08 -8.49
C GLY A 86 10.32 28.05 -8.20
N ALA A 87 10.50 29.06 -9.06
CA ALA A 87 11.54 30.08 -8.93
C ALA A 87 10.99 31.51 -9.00
N GLY A 88 9.69 31.72 -8.89
CA GLY A 88 9.05 33.02 -8.89
C GLY A 88 9.24 33.77 -7.58
N GLN A 89 9.05 35.09 -7.60
CA GLN A 89 9.07 35.93 -6.40
C GLN A 89 7.89 35.62 -5.46
N THR A 90 6.79 35.12 -6.03
CA THR A 90 5.65 34.53 -5.31
C THR A 90 5.53 33.09 -5.79
N ASP A 91 5.95 32.15 -4.96
CA ASP A 91 5.84 30.73 -5.23
C ASP A 91 4.67 30.15 -4.44
N ILE A 92 3.85 29.33 -5.09
CA ILE A 92 2.68 28.68 -4.50
C ILE A 92 2.94 27.17 -4.45
N GLU A 93 3.12 26.65 -3.25
CA GLU A 93 3.32 25.21 -3.05
C GLU A 93 1.99 24.47 -3.00
N ILE A 94 1.90 23.38 -3.75
CA ILE A 94 0.70 22.53 -3.86
C ILE A 94 1.03 21.14 -3.36
N PHE A 95 0.31 20.66 -2.35
CA PHE A 95 0.25 19.25 -1.99
C PHE A 95 -0.72 18.51 -2.90
N THR A 96 -0.28 17.38 -3.44
CA THR A 96 -1.08 16.54 -4.32
C THR A 96 -0.75 15.07 -4.13
N SER A 97 -1.69 14.19 -4.46
CA SER A 97 -1.51 12.75 -4.46
C SER A 97 -0.76 12.24 -5.70
N GLY A 98 -0.15 11.06 -5.56
CA GLY A 98 0.78 10.51 -6.54
C GLY A 98 0.18 10.25 -7.92
N GLU A 99 -1.13 10.02 -8.04
CA GLU A 99 -1.81 9.82 -9.32
C GLU A 99 -1.83 11.08 -10.23
N LYS A 100 -1.40 12.23 -9.70
CA LYS A 100 -1.25 13.50 -10.45
C LYS A 100 0.18 14.02 -10.48
N ALA A 101 1.08 13.44 -9.67
CA ALA A 101 2.44 13.95 -9.52
C ALA A 101 3.44 12.80 -9.33
N SER A 102 3.40 11.84 -10.27
CA SER A 102 4.36 10.77 -10.47
C SER A 102 4.73 10.68 -11.95
N ASP A 103 5.31 9.57 -12.37
CA ASP A 103 5.76 9.37 -13.75
C ASP A 103 4.62 8.96 -14.72
N GLY A 104 4.84 9.17 -16.00
CA GLY A 104 4.00 8.67 -17.08
C GLY A 104 2.63 9.35 -17.13
N THR A 105 1.55 8.58 -17.09
CA THR A 105 0.16 9.08 -17.11
C THR A 105 -0.31 9.63 -15.76
N ASP A 106 0.53 9.53 -14.74
CA ASP A 106 0.29 10.07 -13.39
C ASP A 106 0.98 11.45 -13.21
N SER A 107 1.42 12.14 -14.31
CA SER A 107 2.22 13.38 -14.27
C SER A 107 1.43 14.68 -14.52
N TRP A 108 0.11 14.63 -14.66
CA TRP A 108 -0.67 15.80 -15.08
C TRP A 108 -0.31 17.11 -14.36
N LEU A 109 -0.21 17.12 -13.02
CA LEU A 109 0.08 18.35 -12.27
C LEU A 109 1.54 18.78 -12.40
N ILE A 110 2.46 17.85 -12.65
CA ILE A 110 3.85 18.13 -12.99
C ILE A 110 3.91 18.89 -14.33
N ASP A 111 3.17 18.42 -15.34
CA ASP A 111 3.10 19.05 -16.64
C ASP A 111 2.48 20.45 -16.57
N VAL A 112 1.40 20.60 -15.78
CA VAL A 112 0.77 21.91 -15.50
C VAL A 112 1.79 22.87 -14.89
N ALA A 113 2.50 22.46 -13.84
CA ALA A 113 3.45 23.30 -13.11
C ALA A 113 4.64 23.70 -13.99
N ASN A 114 5.22 22.75 -14.72
CA ASN A 114 6.32 23.02 -15.64
C ASN A 114 5.89 23.98 -16.76
N SER A 115 4.71 23.77 -17.35
CA SER A 115 4.18 24.64 -18.39
C SER A 115 3.87 26.04 -17.84
N PHE A 116 3.26 26.14 -16.66
CA PHE A 116 2.98 27.43 -16.02
C PHE A 116 4.26 28.20 -15.73
N ASN A 117 5.26 27.56 -15.09
CA ASN A 117 6.52 28.16 -14.70
C ASN A 117 7.31 28.67 -15.92
N SER A 118 7.26 27.95 -17.05
CA SER A 118 7.93 28.37 -18.29
C SER A 118 7.39 29.68 -18.88
N GLN A 119 6.17 30.06 -18.55
CA GLN A 119 5.52 31.28 -19.07
C GLN A 119 5.97 32.56 -18.33
N ASN A 120 6.65 32.44 -17.21
CA ASN A 120 7.11 33.57 -16.39
C ASN A 120 6.01 34.62 -16.15
N LYS A 121 4.82 34.18 -15.77
CA LYS A 121 3.67 35.05 -15.52
C LYS A 121 3.99 36.01 -14.37
N THR A 122 3.38 37.21 -14.42
CA THR A 122 3.52 38.22 -13.38
C THR A 122 2.19 38.61 -12.79
N LEU A 123 2.21 38.98 -11.51
CA LEU A 123 1.09 39.55 -10.79
C LEU A 123 0.89 41.04 -11.15
N SER A 124 -0.16 41.65 -10.65
CA SER A 124 -0.51 43.05 -10.89
C SER A 124 0.56 44.04 -10.47
N ASP A 125 1.42 43.67 -9.50
CA ASP A 125 2.56 44.49 -9.04
C ASP A 125 3.87 44.24 -9.82
N GLY A 126 3.85 43.36 -10.82
CA GLY A 126 4.99 42.98 -11.65
C GLY A 126 5.89 41.89 -11.07
N SER A 127 5.61 41.35 -9.89
CA SER A 127 6.35 40.21 -9.33
C SER A 127 6.02 38.91 -10.10
N THR A 128 7.03 38.07 -10.32
CA THR A 128 6.87 36.79 -11.01
C THR A 128 6.19 35.77 -10.09
N VAL A 129 5.36 34.91 -10.67
CA VAL A 129 4.67 33.83 -9.97
C VAL A 129 5.12 32.48 -10.48
N SER A 130 5.24 31.50 -9.57
CA SER A 130 5.55 30.10 -9.89
C SER A 130 4.71 29.12 -9.08
N MET A 131 4.75 27.86 -9.50
CA MET A 131 4.15 26.71 -8.81
C MET A 131 5.26 25.77 -8.35
N SER A 132 5.21 25.39 -7.09
CA SER A 132 5.92 24.21 -6.55
C SER A 132 4.94 23.08 -6.31
N VAL A 133 5.33 21.85 -6.60
CA VAL A 133 4.49 20.66 -6.44
C VAL A 133 5.19 19.65 -5.55
N ARG A 134 4.48 19.20 -4.53
CA ARG A 134 4.93 18.13 -3.64
C ARG A 134 3.96 16.95 -3.68
N SER A 135 4.50 15.76 -3.99
CA SER A 135 3.74 14.52 -4.05
C SER A 135 3.67 13.86 -2.67
N VAL A 136 2.49 13.87 -2.06
CA VAL A 136 2.20 13.20 -0.79
C VAL A 136 0.86 12.49 -0.88
N SER A 137 0.68 11.36 -0.20
CA SER A 137 -0.64 10.70 -0.19
C SER A 137 -1.70 11.64 0.39
N SER A 138 -2.95 11.53 -0.09
CA SER A 138 -4.02 12.43 0.34
C SER A 138 -4.21 12.44 1.86
N GLY A 139 -4.15 11.27 2.52
CA GLY A 139 -4.27 11.18 3.97
C GLY A 139 -3.11 11.84 4.71
N LEU A 140 -1.87 11.58 4.28
CA LEU A 140 -0.68 12.19 4.87
C LEU A 140 -0.68 13.71 4.72
N GLY A 141 -1.06 14.22 3.53
CA GLY A 141 -1.22 15.66 3.31
C GLY A 141 -2.24 16.29 4.26
N ALA A 142 -3.36 15.61 4.51
CA ALA A 142 -4.36 16.04 5.48
C ALA A 142 -3.79 16.11 6.91
N GLU A 143 -2.97 15.14 7.31
CA GLU A 143 -2.34 15.07 8.64
C GLU A 143 -1.30 16.18 8.85
N TYR A 144 -0.44 16.47 7.85
CA TYR A 144 0.49 17.62 7.90
C TYR A 144 -0.25 18.94 8.09
N ILE A 145 -1.32 19.17 7.32
CA ILE A 145 -2.12 20.40 7.39
C ILE A 145 -2.83 20.53 8.73
N ALA A 146 -3.47 19.45 9.20
CA ALA A 146 -4.23 19.45 10.44
C ALA A 146 -3.34 19.63 11.68
N SER A 147 -2.17 19.00 11.70
CA SER A 147 -1.17 19.14 12.79
C SER A 147 -0.39 20.46 12.74
N GLU A 148 -0.50 21.23 11.66
CA GLU A 148 0.30 22.42 11.38
C GLU A 148 1.82 22.16 11.31
N ARG A 149 2.27 20.91 11.23
CA ARG A 149 3.70 20.59 11.08
C ARG A 149 4.26 21.08 9.76
N TYR A 150 3.42 21.05 8.72
CA TYR A 150 3.74 21.69 7.44
C TYR A 150 2.47 22.21 6.78
N LEU A 151 2.54 23.40 6.20
CA LEU A 151 1.40 24.09 5.58
C LEU A 151 1.76 24.50 4.16
N PRO A 152 1.33 23.74 3.13
CA PRO A 152 1.39 24.22 1.74
C PRO A 152 0.42 25.39 1.55
N ASP A 153 0.48 26.05 0.41
CA ASP A 153 -0.52 27.07 0.05
C ASP A 153 -1.82 26.45 -0.41
N LEU A 154 -1.71 25.38 -1.20
CA LEU A 154 -2.83 24.66 -1.78
C LEU A 154 -2.74 23.17 -1.48
N TYR A 155 -3.92 22.54 -1.40
CA TYR A 155 -4.06 21.11 -1.24
C TYR A 155 -5.08 20.57 -2.24
N THR A 156 -4.64 19.62 -3.08
CA THR A 156 -5.52 18.96 -4.07
C THR A 156 -5.50 17.44 -3.85
N PRO A 157 -6.30 16.92 -2.91
CA PRO A 157 -6.46 15.48 -2.74
C PRO A 157 -7.25 14.86 -3.89
N SER A 158 -7.27 13.52 -4.00
CA SER A 158 -8.03 12.84 -5.06
C SER A 158 -9.54 13.05 -4.91
N SER A 159 -10.04 13.20 -3.69
CA SER A 159 -11.48 13.28 -3.41
C SER A 159 -11.79 14.31 -2.32
N GLU A 160 -13.00 14.87 -2.36
CA GLU A 160 -13.53 15.75 -1.31
C GLU A 160 -13.57 15.07 0.07
N LEU A 161 -13.70 13.74 0.14
CA LEU A 161 -13.65 13.00 1.39
C LEU A 161 -12.33 13.20 2.15
N MET A 162 -11.22 13.41 1.45
CA MET A 162 -9.93 13.70 2.07
C MET A 162 -9.85 15.16 2.57
N GLY A 163 -10.55 16.08 1.92
CA GLY A 163 -10.77 17.42 2.46
C GLY A 163 -11.58 17.36 3.77
N ALA A 164 -12.68 16.61 3.77
CA ALA A 164 -13.49 16.35 4.95
C ALA A 164 -12.69 15.63 6.07
N TYR A 165 -11.80 14.70 5.72
CA TYR A 165 -10.86 14.09 6.67
C TYR A 165 -9.94 15.13 7.31
N CYS A 166 -9.30 15.98 6.51
CA CYS A 166 -8.45 17.06 7.00
C CYS A 166 -9.21 17.98 7.98
N GLU A 167 -10.43 18.39 7.62
CA GLU A 167 -11.28 19.21 8.48
C GLU A 167 -11.67 18.49 9.78
N SER A 168 -11.96 17.19 9.72
CA SER A 168 -12.29 16.37 10.89
C SER A 168 -11.14 16.29 11.91
N LEU A 169 -9.91 16.44 11.45
CA LEU A 169 -8.70 16.52 12.25
C LEU A 169 -8.41 17.95 12.75
N GLY A 170 -9.18 18.95 12.34
CA GLY A 170 -9.02 20.36 12.71
C GLY A 170 -8.33 21.24 11.66
N GLY A 171 -7.96 20.69 10.50
CA GLY A 171 -7.39 21.44 9.37
C GLY A 171 -8.35 22.54 8.88
N LYS A 172 -7.79 23.64 8.39
CA LYS A 172 -8.55 24.79 7.89
C LYS A 172 -8.39 24.91 6.39
N LEU A 173 -9.43 24.49 5.68
CA LEU A 173 -9.50 24.49 4.23
C LEU A 173 -10.58 25.44 3.73
N THR A 174 -10.32 26.11 2.60
CA THR A 174 -11.31 26.87 1.85
C THR A 174 -11.35 26.35 0.43
N LEU A 175 -12.50 25.93 -0.05
CA LEU A 175 -12.66 25.40 -1.40
C LEU A 175 -12.39 26.50 -2.43
N GLN A 176 -11.39 26.30 -3.29
CA GLN A 176 -11.06 27.18 -4.43
C GLN A 176 -11.73 26.65 -5.70
N GLU A 177 -11.59 25.35 -5.98
CA GLU A 177 -12.20 24.69 -7.14
C GLU A 177 -12.81 23.36 -6.70
N GLN A 178 -14.04 23.10 -7.13
CA GLN A 178 -14.73 21.83 -6.85
C GLN A 178 -14.05 20.67 -7.59
N ARG A 179 -13.46 20.97 -8.76
CA ARG A 179 -12.86 19.97 -9.62
C ARG A 179 -11.71 20.57 -10.42
N THR A 180 -10.52 20.03 -10.24
CA THR A 180 -9.38 20.32 -11.12
C THR A 180 -9.31 19.34 -12.28
N VAL A 181 -9.45 18.05 -12.03
CA VAL A 181 -9.61 16.97 -13.03
C VAL A 181 -10.55 15.90 -12.48
N GLY A 182 -11.36 15.30 -13.35
CA GLY A 182 -12.32 14.28 -12.95
C GLY A 182 -11.74 12.88 -12.99
N ASN A 183 -12.04 12.10 -11.95
CA ASN A 183 -11.75 10.67 -11.88
C ASN A 183 -12.91 9.95 -11.17
N THR A 184 -12.85 8.64 -11.07
CA THR A 184 -13.89 7.82 -10.43
C THR A 184 -13.24 6.64 -9.73
N ALA A 185 -13.61 6.40 -8.47
CA ALA A 185 -13.27 5.16 -7.79
C ALA A 185 -14.14 4.02 -8.31
N GLY A 186 -13.59 2.81 -8.33
CA GLY A 186 -14.33 1.64 -8.77
C GLY A 186 -13.72 0.33 -8.28
N VAL A 187 -14.52 -0.72 -8.39
CA VAL A 187 -14.07 -2.09 -8.15
C VAL A 187 -13.86 -2.80 -9.47
N LEU A 188 -12.72 -3.44 -9.61
CA LEU A 188 -12.42 -4.31 -10.75
C LEU A 188 -12.96 -5.71 -10.47
N VAL A 189 -13.64 -6.29 -11.44
CA VAL A 189 -14.11 -7.68 -11.44
C VAL A 189 -13.64 -8.38 -12.70
N LYS A 190 -13.23 -9.64 -12.61
CA LYS A 190 -12.78 -10.41 -13.78
C LYS A 190 -13.84 -10.39 -14.89
N LYS A 191 -13.42 -10.17 -16.13
CA LYS A 191 -14.31 -10.17 -17.28
C LYS A 191 -15.12 -11.45 -17.40
N GLY A 192 -16.40 -11.30 -17.71
CA GLY A 192 -17.33 -12.43 -17.77
C GLY A 192 -17.87 -12.90 -16.42
N SER A 193 -17.52 -12.24 -15.31
CA SER A 193 -18.13 -12.50 -14.01
C SER A 193 -19.61 -12.12 -14.00
N SER A 194 -20.36 -12.70 -13.04
CA SER A 194 -21.78 -12.38 -12.83
C SER A 194 -22.01 -11.08 -12.06
N TYR A 195 -20.97 -10.52 -11.47
CA TYR A 195 -21.04 -9.29 -10.67
C TYR A 195 -21.16 -8.07 -11.58
N LYS A 196 -22.21 -7.26 -11.41
CA LYS A 196 -22.52 -6.11 -12.28
C LYS A 196 -22.64 -4.79 -11.55
N ASP A 197 -22.66 -4.82 -10.23
CA ASP A 197 -22.73 -3.65 -9.35
C ASP A 197 -21.93 -3.90 -8.08
N LEU A 198 -21.65 -2.82 -7.34
CA LEU A 198 -20.86 -2.89 -6.10
C LEU A 198 -21.54 -3.79 -5.08
N LYS A 199 -22.86 -3.69 -4.91
CA LYS A 199 -23.59 -4.48 -3.90
C LYS A 199 -23.39 -5.97 -4.12
N ALA A 200 -23.48 -6.46 -5.36
CA ALA A 200 -23.25 -7.87 -5.67
C ALA A 200 -21.81 -8.33 -5.30
N VAL A 201 -20.81 -7.46 -5.51
CA VAL A 201 -19.42 -7.72 -5.11
C VAL A 201 -19.32 -7.77 -3.57
N LEU A 202 -19.87 -6.78 -2.87
CA LEU A 202 -19.82 -6.71 -1.40
C LEU A 202 -20.53 -7.91 -0.75
N ASP A 203 -21.69 -8.32 -1.28
CA ASP A 203 -22.41 -9.51 -0.81
C ASP A 203 -21.58 -10.80 -1.05
N ALA A 204 -20.83 -10.85 -2.14
CA ALA A 204 -19.94 -11.98 -2.41
C ALA A 204 -18.72 -11.99 -1.46
N VAL A 205 -18.14 -10.82 -1.17
CA VAL A 205 -17.06 -10.66 -0.18
C VAL A 205 -17.55 -11.08 1.21
N THR A 206 -18.68 -10.54 1.66
CA THR A 206 -19.23 -10.86 3.00
C THR A 206 -19.61 -12.32 3.17
N SER A 207 -19.86 -13.03 2.07
CA SER A 207 -20.12 -14.49 2.05
C SER A 207 -18.88 -15.34 1.79
N GLY A 208 -17.67 -14.73 1.69
CA GLY A 208 -16.41 -15.43 1.45
C GLY A 208 -16.27 -16.05 0.04
N LYS A 209 -17.01 -15.53 -0.94
CA LYS A 209 -17.02 -16.02 -2.32
C LYS A 209 -16.22 -15.15 -3.28
N PHE A 210 -15.65 -14.06 -2.80
CA PHE A 210 -14.90 -13.12 -3.61
C PHE A 210 -13.75 -12.53 -2.78
N ASN A 211 -12.52 -12.73 -3.23
CA ASN A 211 -11.33 -12.17 -2.62
C ASN A 211 -11.09 -10.76 -3.17
N LEU A 212 -11.43 -9.76 -2.39
CA LEU A 212 -11.27 -8.35 -2.76
C LEU A 212 -10.04 -7.74 -2.06
N GLY A 213 -9.19 -7.05 -2.83
CA GLY A 213 -8.19 -6.13 -2.28
C GLY A 213 -8.71 -4.70 -2.24
N TYR A 214 -8.47 -3.97 -1.16
CA TYR A 214 -8.78 -2.54 -1.09
C TYR A 214 -7.68 -1.77 -0.34
N THR A 215 -7.76 -0.44 -0.36
CA THR A 215 -6.73 0.43 0.23
C THR A 215 -7.13 0.95 1.60
N ASN A 216 -6.14 1.25 2.44
CA ASN A 216 -6.35 1.76 3.79
C ASN A 216 -7.16 3.09 3.76
N PRO A 217 -8.32 3.16 4.40
CA PRO A 217 -9.17 4.36 4.41
C PRO A 217 -8.54 5.62 5.01
N GLN A 218 -7.51 5.48 5.86
CA GLN A 218 -6.82 6.63 6.46
C GLN A 218 -5.83 7.29 5.51
N THR A 219 -5.25 6.53 4.58
CA THR A 219 -4.18 7.02 3.70
C THR A 219 -4.64 7.22 2.27
N SER A 220 -5.66 6.48 1.83
CA SER A 220 -6.16 6.44 0.46
C SER A 220 -7.60 6.93 0.34
N ALA A 221 -7.84 7.88 -0.55
CA ALA A 221 -9.18 8.37 -0.87
C ALA A 221 -10.10 7.25 -1.38
N THR A 222 -9.58 6.30 -2.16
CA THR A 222 -10.33 5.17 -2.70
C THR A 222 -10.80 4.22 -1.59
N GLY A 223 -9.95 3.97 -0.60
CA GLY A 223 -10.30 3.17 0.57
C GLY A 223 -11.33 3.86 1.47
N LEU A 224 -11.16 5.17 1.71
CA LEU A 224 -12.13 5.96 2.47
C LEU A 224 -13.49 6.02 1.78
N ASN A 225 -13.48 6.15 0.46
CA ASN A 225 -14.71 6.16 -0.34
C ASN A 225 -15.47 4.83 -0.21
N LEU A 226 -14.76 3.69 -0.34
CA LEU A 226 -15.38 2.37 -0.16
C LEU A 226 -15.95 2.18 1.26
N LEU A 227 -15.20 2.60 2.29
CA LEU A 227 -15.66 2.53 3.68
C LEU A 227 -16.95 3.32 3.87
N CYS A 228 -16.98 4.57 3.41
CA CYS A 228 -18.16 5.44 3.54
C CYS A 228 -19.36 4.87 2.79
N GLU A 229 -19.16 4.36 1.58
CA GLU A 229 -20.21 3.71 0.78
C GLU A 229 -20.80 2.51 1.51
N ILE A 230 -19.95 1.58 1.98
CA ILE A 230 -20.41 0.39 2.73
C ILE A 230 -21.23 0.81 3.96
N LEU A 231 -20.77 1.77 4.74
CA LEU A 231 -21.47 2.16 5.96
C LEU A 231 -22.79 2.90 5.68
N LYS A 232 -22.80 3.79 4.69
CA LYS A 232 -24.02 4.55 4.33
C LYS A 232 -25.09 3.63 3.74
N ASP A 233 -24.73 2.70 2.87
CA ASP A 233 -25.66 1.74 2.25
C ASP A 233 -26.28 0.76 3.25
N ASN A 234 -25.64 0.56 4.41
CA ASN A 234 -26.10 -0.34 5.46
C ASN A 234 -26.66 0.38 6.70
N GLY A 235 -27.20 1.57 6.54
CA GLY A 235 -27.95 2.26 7.59
C GLY A 235 -27.24 3.47 8.21
N GLY A 236 -26.06 3.84 7.70
CA GLY A 236 -25.31 5.03 8.13
C GLY A 236 -24.08 4.70 8.97
N VAL A 237 -23.16 5.66 9.04
CA VAL A 237 -21.80 5.45 9.58
C VAL A 237 -21.73 5.05 11.07
N THR A 238 -22.80 5.25 11.82
CA THR A 238 -22.89 4.93 13.26
C THR A 238 -23.89 3.82 13.56
N SER A 239 -24.53 3.22 12.56
CA SER A 239 -25.53 2.17 12.79
C SER A 239 -24.85 0.85 13.14
N ASP A 240 -25.42 0.12 14.10
CA ASP A 240 -24.91 -1.21 14.48
C ASP A 240 -24.97 -2.19 13.29
N GLU A 241 -25.95 -2.04 12.41
CA GLU A 241 -26.11 -2.86 11.21
C GLU A 241 -24.94 -2.64 10.24
N ALA A 242 -24.57 -1.38 9.99
CA ALA A 242 -23.44 -1.01 9.14
C ALA A 242 -22.12 -1.51 9.73
N VAL A 243 -21.93 -1.37 11.04
CA VAL A 243 -20.74 -1.84 11.75
C VAL A 243 -20.61 -3.36 11.62
N GLU A 244 -21.69 -4.12 11.86
CA GLU A 244 -21.67 -5.59 11.72
C GLU A 244 -21.50 -6.04 10.27
N TYR A 245 -22.08 -5.32 9.30
CA TYR A 245 -21.83 -5.60 7.88
C TYR A 245 -20.36 -5.37 7.52
N PHE A 246 -19.78 -4.25 7.95
CA PHE A 246 -18.38 -3.94 7.69
C PHE A 246 -17.42 -4.95 8.36
N LYS A 247 -17.74 -5.41 9.58
CA LYS A 247 -16.97 -6.50 10.23
C LYS A 247 -16.96 -7.76 9.36
N LYS A 248 -18.13 -8.18 8.85
CA LYS A 248 -18.22 -9.35 7.95
C LYS A 248 -17.45 -9.14 6.67
N PHE A 249 -17.57 -7.96 6.05
CA PHE A 249 -16.79 -7.58 4.89
C PHE A 249 -15.29 -7.71 5.18
N ASN A 250 -14.81 -7.01 6.20
CA ASN A 250 -13.38 -6.97 6.54
C ASN A 250 -12.82 -8.34 6.97
N SER A 251 -13.66 -9.22 7.54
CA SER A 251 -13.26 -10.57 7.93
C SER A 251 -12.87 -11.47 6.76
N ASN A 252 -13.30 -11.14 5.55
CA ASN A 252 -13.03 -11.89 4.32
C ASN A 252 -12.07 -11.16 3.38
N ILE A 253 -11.54 -10.00 3.80
CA ILE A 253 -10.54 -9.27 3.04
C ILE A 253 -9.17 -9.94 3.25
N PRO A 254 -8.52 -10.43 2.19
CA PRO A 254 -7.21 -11.03 2.29
C PRO A 254 -6.08 -10.00 2.45
N PHE A 255 -6.28 -8.80 1.89
CA PHE A 255 -5.23 -7.79 1.79
C PHE A 255 -5.78 -6.36 1.78
N VAL A 256 -5.14 -5.47 2.56
CA VAL A 256 -5.36 -4.02 2.56
C VAL A 256 -4.06 -3.34 2.19
N ALA A 257 -4.01 -2.61 1.07
CA ALA A 257 -2.84 -1.87 0.63
C ALA A 257 -2.81 -0.45 1.20
N TYR A 258 -1.61 0.12 1.28
CA TYR A 258 -1.42 1.50 1.73
C TYR A 258 -1.90 2.52 0.68
N THR A 259 -1.63 2.25 -0.61
CA THR A 259 -2.03 3.09 -1.76
C THR A 259 -2.64 2.27 -2.87
N THR A 260 -3.35 2.92 -3.79
CA THR A 260 -3.88 2.27 -5.01
C THR A 260 -2.77 1.78 -5.94
N GLN A 261 -1.63 2.45 -5.99
CA GLN A 261 -0.46 1.99 -6.75
C GLN A 261 0.07 0.68 -6.18
N GLN A 262 0.26 0.60 -4.85
CA GLN A 262 0.66 -0.63 -4.18
C GLN A 262 -0.34 -1.76 -4.41
N MET A 263 -1.65 -1.47 -4.42
CA MET A 263 -2.69 -2.44 -4.73
C MET A 263 -2.55 -2.99 -6.15
N ARG A 264 -2.30 -2.13 -7.14
CA ARG A 264 -2.06 -2.55 -8.53
C ARG A 264 -0.88 -3.49 -8.65
N ASP A 265 0.23 -3.15 -7.98
CA ASP A 265 1.45 -3.94 -7.99
C ASP A 265 1.25 -5.31 -7.34
N SER A 266 0.48 -5.38 -6.27
CA SER A 266 0.21 -6.60 -5.52
C SER A 266 -0.79 -7.54 -6.21
N ALA A 267 -1.74 -7.01 -6.98
CA ALA A 267 -2.83 -7.78 -7.58
C ALA A 267 -2.45 -8.61 -8.83
N GLN A 268 -1.17 -8.63 -9.21
CA GLN A 268 -0.71 -9.31 -10.43
C GLN A 268 -0.58 -10.84 -10.28
N ASN A 269 -0.64 -11.36 -9.06
CA ASN A 269 -0.37 -12.77 -8.76
C ASN A 269 -1.61 -13.68 -8.80
N GLY A 270 -2.80 -13.11 -8.95
CA GLY A 270 -4.04 -13.85 -9.23
C GLY A 270 -4.72 -14.49 -8.02
N THR A 271 -4.32 -14.17 -6.78
CA THR A 271 -5.03 -14.58 -5.56
C THR A 271 -6.28 -13.73 -5.33
N LEU A 272 -6.30 -12.49 -5.82
CA LEU A 272 -7.47 -11.63 -5.78
C LEU A 272 -8.43 -11.91 -6.95
N ASP A 273 -9.73 -11.93 -6.65
CA ASP A 273 -10.79 -11.96 -7.66
C ASP A 273 -11.08 -10.58 -8.22
N GLY A 274 -10.77 -9.54 -7.44
CA GLY A 274 -10.86 -8.14 -7.82
C GLY A 274 -10.16 -7.22 -6.83
N MET A 275 -10.09 -5.96 -7.19
CA MET A 275 -9.49 -4.91 -6.37
C MET A 275 -10.16 -3.57 -6.58
N VAL A 276 -10.04 -2.67 -5.61
CA VAL A 276 -10.45 -1.27 -5.80
C VAL A 276 -9.32 -0.46 -6.43
N THR A 277 -9.67 0.42 -7.36
CA THR A 277 -8.74 1.35 -8.01
C THR A 277 -9.49 2.56 -8.56
N GLU A 278 -8.79 3.44 -9.23
CA GLU A 278 -9.36 4.58 -9.94
C GLU A 278 -9.46 4.32 -11.45
N TYR A 279 -10.43 4.97 -12.10
CA TYR A 279 -10.70 4.78 -13.53
C TYR A 279 -9.50 5.17 -14.40
N GLN A 280 -8.85 6.29 -14.08
CA GLN A 280 -7.63 6.75 -14.75
C GLN A 280 -6.54 5.66 -14.75
N ALA A 281 -6.26 5.07 -13.60
CA ALA A 281 -5.28 3.99 -13.47
C ALA A 281 -5.72 2.73 -14.24
N TYR A 282 -7.01 2.40 -14.21
CA TYR A 282 -7.56 1.25 -14.92
C TYR A 282 -7.39 1.36 -16.44
N ILE A 283 -7.75 2.50 -17.04
CA ILE A 283 -7.73 2.64 -18.51
C ILE A 283 -6.32 2.75 -19.08
N ASN A 284 -5.34 3.18 -18.28
CA ASN A 284 -3.94 3.29 -18.66
C ASN A 284 -3.18 1.96 -18.55
N ASP A 285 -3.73 0.97 -17.84
CA ASP A 285 -3.12 -0.36 -17.71
C ASP A 285 -3.79 -1.37 -18.64
N LYS A 286 -3.03 -1.82 -19.67
CA LYS A 286 -3.52 -2.81 -20.64
C LYS A 286 -3.82 -4.17 -20.02
N ASN A 287 -3.14 -4.56 -18.94
CA ASN A 287 -3.41 -5.82 -18.27
C ASN A 287 -4.76 -5.72 -17.55
N LEU A 288 -4.98 -4.62 -16.82
CA LEU A 288 -6.24 -4.39 -16.13
C LEU A 288 -7.41 -4.33 -17.10
N THR A 289 -7.29 -3.52 -18.17
CA THR A 289 -8.38 -3.37 -19.16
C THR A 289 -8.63 -4.65 -19.97
N SER A 290 -7.65 -5.55 -20.10
CA SER A 290 -7.85 -6.82 -20.79
C SER A 290 -8.54 -7.88 -19.93
N LEU A 291 -8.30 -7.88 -18.62
CA LEU A 291 -8.71 -8.93 -17.69
C LEU A 291 -9.95 -8.57 -16.84
N TYR A 292 -10.21 -7.29 -16.64
CA TYR A 292 -11.24 -6.82 -15.71
C TYR A 292 -12.25 -5.90 -16.37
N ASP A 293 -13.46 -5.86 -15.81
CA ASP A 293 -14.48 -4.84 -15.99
C ASP A 293 -14.43 -3.88 -14.79
N PHE A 294 -14.69 -2.59 -15.01
CA PHE A 294 -14.70 -1.55 -13.99
C PHE A 294 -16.12 -1.23 -13.56
N ILE A 295 -16.41 -1.31 -12.27
CA ILE A 295 -17.70 -0.97 -11.66
C ILE A 295 -17.49 0.26 -10.78
N PRO A 296 -17.99 1.45 -11.14
CA PRO A 296 -17.81 2.66 -10.35
C PRO A 296 -18.62 2.61 -9.05
N PHE A 297 -18.11 3.31 -8.00
CA PHE A 297 -18.83 3.49 -6.74
C PHE A 297 -18.45 4.80 -6.04
N GLY A 298 -19.27 5.18 -5.06
CA GLY A 298 -19.03 6.24 -4.10
C GLY A 298 -18.95 7.64 -4.71
N VAL A 299 -18.41 8.61 -3.97
CA VAL A 299 -18.20 9.96 -4.48
C VAL A 299 -17.18 9.97 -5.61
N ARG A 300 -17.36 10.89 -6.56
CA ARG A 300 -16.37 11.09 -7.61
C ARG A 300 -15.05 11.59 -7.05
N HIS A 301 -13.97 11.18 -7.66
CA HIS A 301 -12.64 11.70 -7.38
C HIS A 301 -12.38 12.92 -8.29
N ASP A 302 -13.09 14.00 -8.03
CA ASP A 302 -13.01 15.22 -8.85
C ASP A 302 -11.82 16.12 -8.49
N ASN A 303 -10.92 15.64 -7.62
CA ASN A 303 -9.67 16.30 -7.27
C ASN A 303 -9.86 17.78 -6.93
N PRO A 304 -10.59 18.10 -5.85
CA PRO A 304 -10.85 19.49 -5.47
C PRO A 304 -9.55 20.22 -5.16
N LEU A 305 -9.56 21.54 -5.30
CA LEU A 305 -8.46 22.41 -4.91
C LEU A 305 -8.87 23.24 -3.69
N TYR A 306 -8.13 23.12 -2.62
CA TYR A 306 -8.36 23.88 -1.39
C TYR A 306 -7.24 24.87 -1.12
N ILE A 307 -7.58 26.08 -0.68
CA ILE A 307 -6.63 27.01 -0.07
C ILE A 307 -6.43 26.61 1.39
N VAL A 308 -5.19 26.41 1.79
CA VAL A 308 -4.84 26.10 3.18
C VAL A 308 -4.71 27.38 3.98
N LYS A 309 -5.51 27.50 5.07
CA LYS A 309 -5.52 28.70 5.95
C LYS A 309 -5.63 30.02 5.18
N GLU A 310 -6.65 30.16 4.37
CA GLU A 310 -6.90 31.34 3.53
C GLU A 310 -6.78 32.67 4.30
N SER A 311 -7.20 32.69 5.56
CA SER A 311 -7.12 33.90 6.40
C SER A 311 -5.70 34.41 6.65
N LYS A 312 -4.67 33.57 6.38
CA LYS A 312 -3.26 33.94 6.50
C LYS A 312 -2.64 34.33 5.14
N LYS A 313 -3.37 34.21 4.03
CA LYS A 313 -2.87 34.52 2.69
C LYS A 313 -2.92 36.02 2.42
N THR A 314 -1.83 36.54 1.89
CA THR A 314 -1.72 37.90 1.40
C THR A 314 -2.53 38.09 0.11
N ASP A 315 -2.81 39.34 -0.26
CA ASP A 315 -3.50 39.64 -1.52
C ASP A 315 -2.72 39.17 -2.75
N LYS A 316 -1.38 39.19 -2.69
CA LYS A 316 -0.51 38.63 -3.73
C LYS A 316 -0.65 37.11 -3.88
N GLU A 317 -0.62 36.38 -2.77
CA GLU A 317 -0.82 34.93 -2.77
C GLU A 317 -2.20 34.58 -3.31
N LYS A 318 -3.24 35.32 -2.95
CA LYS A 318 -4.60 35.12 -3.49
C LYS A 318 -4.68 35.38 -4.99
N GLU A 319 -4.01 36.44 -5.48
CA GLU A 319 -3.92 36.71 -6.92
C GLU A 319 -3.17 35.58 -7.64
N ALA A 320 -2.05 35.12 -7.07
CA ALA A 320 -1.26 34.01 -7.62
C ALA A 320 -2.07 32.69 -7.65
N ILE A 321 -2.76 32.36 -6.56
CA ILE A 321 -3.63 31.18 -6.44
C ILE A 321 -4.71 31.20 -7.53
N LYS A 322 -5.35 32.37 -7.73
CA LYS A 322 -6.35 32.50 -8.78
C LYS A 322 -5.76 32.28 -10.17
N LEU A 323 -4.62 32.88 -10.45
CA LEU A 323 -3.93 32.75 -11.76
C LEU A 323 -3.54 31.28 -12.03
N ILE A 324 -3.07 30.58 -11.02
CA ILE A 324 -2.73 29.15 -11.10
C ILE A 324 -3.98 28.28 -11.30
N SER A 325 -5.04 28.52 -10.54
CA SER A 325 -6.29 27.80 -10.65
C SER A 325 -6.92 28.00 -12.04
N ASP A 326 -7.00 29.22 -12.55
CA ASP A 326 -7.48 29.52 -13.90
C ASP A 326 -6.63 28.78 -14.98
N TYR A 327 -5.31 28.65 -14.75
CA TYR A 327 -4.41 27.94 -15.67
C TYR A 327 -4.61 26.42 -15.63
N MET A 328 -4.76 25.83 -14.46
CA MET A 328 -5.07 24.41 -14.31
C MET A 328 -6.37 24.03 -15.06
N LEU A 329 -7.35 24.93 -15.06
CA LEU A 329 -8.65 24.73 -15.72
C LEU A 329 -8.66 25.11 -17.21
N SER A 330 -7.57 25.62 -17.76
CA SER A 330 -7.51 25.98 -19.19
C SER A 330 -7.70 24.76 -20.10
N ASP A 331 -8.25 24.98 -21.29
CA ASP A 331 -8.49 23.92 -22.29
C ASP A 331 -7.20 23.14 -22.62
N GLU A 332 -6.06 23.80 -22.62
CA GLU A 332 -4.74 23.19 -22.87
C GLU A 332 -4.43 22.15 -21.77
N MET A 333 -4.52 22.53 -20.49
CA MET A 333 -4.21 21.64 -19.36
C MET A 333 -5.26 20.54 -19.19
N GLN A 334 -6.52 20.83 -19.51
CA GLN A 334 -7.58 19.83 -19.50
C GLN A 334 -7.44 18.83 -20.66
N SER A 335 -6.85 19.25 -21.79
CA SER A 335 -6.52 18.33 -22.89
C SER A 335 -5.40 17.37 -22.51
N ILE A 336 -4.40 17.81 -21.72
CA ILE A 336 -3.37 16.94 -21.16
C ILE A 336 -4.02 15.97 -20.16
N ALA A 337 -4.84 16.46 -19.22
CA ALA A 337 -5.55 15.62 -18.27
C ALA A 337 -6.33 14.49 -18.97
N LYS A 338 -7.03 14.80 -20.05
CA LYS A 338 -7.76 13.80 -20.82
C LYS A 338 -6.85 12.77 -21.50
N LYS A 339 -5.69 13.19 -22.00
CA LYS A 339 -4.69 12.29 -22.57
C LYS A 339 -4.12 11.33 -21.51
N ASP A 340 -4.01 11.80 -20.27
CA ASP A 340 -3.53 11.01 -19.13
C ASP A 340 -4.64 10.16 -18.48
N GLY A 341 -5.85 10.15 -19.07
CA GLY A 341 -6.97 9.31 -18.64
C GLY A 341 -7.90 9.95 -17.63
N PHE A 342 -7.69 11.21 -17.26
CA PHE A 342 -8.65 11.97 -16.45
C PHE A 342 -9.81 12.47 -17.31
N ASN A 343 -10.87 12.97 -16.65
CA ASN A 343 -12.09 13.48 -17.29
C ASN A 343 -12.82 12.44 -18.16
N GLU A 344 -12.53 11.18 -17.94
CA GLU A 344 -13.28 10.05 -18.49
C GLU A 344 -14.35 9.59 -17.49
N ASN A 345 -15.28 8.75 -17.92
CA ASN A 345 -16.37 8.23 -17.08
C ASN A 345 -17.25 9.32 -16.40
N ASP A 346 -17.37 10.50 -17.01
CA ASP A 346 -18.14 11.64 -16.46
C ASP A 346 -19.67 11.42 -16.44
N SER A 347 -20.14 10.35 -17.07
CA SER A 347 -21.55 9.92 -16.98
C SER A 347 -21.91 9.35 -15.60
N TYR A 348 -20.93 8.84 -14.86
CA TYR A 348 -21.15 8.35 -13.49
C TYR A 348 -21.53 9.52 -12.57
N LYS A 349 -22.59 9.33 -11.80
CA LYS A 349 -23.04 10.24 -10.76
C LYS A 349 -23.13 9.48 -9.45
N SER A 350 -22.71 10.12 -8.38
CA SER A 350 -22.81 9.57 -7.02
C SER A 350 -24.01 10.19 -6.31
N ASP A 351 -24.72 9.36 -5.56
CA ASP A 351 -25.72 9.80 -4.58
C ASP A 351 -25.16 9.81 -3.15
N LEU A 352 -23.88 9.42 -2.98
CA LEU A 352 -23.22 9.40 -1.68
C LEU A 352 -22.86 10.81 -1.25
N GLU A 353 -23.40 11.24 -0.11
CA GLU A 353 -23.04 12.47 0.59
C GLU A 353 -22.48 12.12 1.98
N VAL A 354 -21.30 12.66 2.33
CA VAL A 354 -20.61 12.39 3.59
C VAL A 354 -20.06 13.68 4.17
N THR A 355 -20.43 13.99 5.39
CA THR A 355 -19.92 15.15 6.14
C THR A 355 -18.58 14.85 6.82
N SER A 356 -17.82 15.89 7.21
CA SER A 356 -16.56 15.72 7.95
C SER A 356 -16.76 14.96 9.28
N ALA A 357 -17.90 15.16 9.95
CA ALA A 357 -18.23 14.39 11.15
C ALA A 357 -18.45 12.90 10.85
N GLU A 358 -19.15 12.59 9.76
CA GLU A 358 -19.36 11.20 9.32
C GLU A 358 -18.07 10.53 8.88
N VAL A 359 -17.15 11.25 8.22
CA VAL A 359 -15.80 10.74 7.90
C VAL A 359 -15.06 10.34 9.17
N SER A 360 -15.09 11.20 10.21
CA SER A 360 -14.48 10.90 11.51
C SER A 360 -15.05 9.63 12.13
N GLU A 361 -16.38 9.47 12.15
CA GLU A 361 -17.04 8.28 12.71
C GLU A 361 -16.77 7.03 11.86
N ALA A 362 -16.77 7.15 10.54
CA ALA A 362 -16.40 6.04 9.66
C ALA A 362 -14.98 5.53 9.94
N LEU A 363 -14.02 6.43 10.11
CA LEU A 363 -12.64 6.06 10.44
C LEU A 363 -12.50 5.48 11.87
N LYS A 364 -13.29 5.91 12.83
CA LYS A 364 -13.37 5.27 14.15
C LYS A 364 -13.92 3.85 14.03
N THR A 365 -14.97 3.66 13.23
CA THR A 365 -15.53 2.33 12.93
C THR A 365 -14.48 1.44 12.26
N TYR A 366 -13.73 1.96 11.29
CA TYR A 366 -12.63 1.22 10.67
C TYR A 366 -11.59 0.78 11.70
N LYS A 367 -11.09 1.71 12.54
CA LYS A 367 -10.09 1.41 13.59
C LYS A 367 -10.56 0.35 14.58
N SER A 368 -11.82 0.40 14.99
CA SER A 368 -12.37 -0.53 15.98
C SER A 368 -12.76 -1.90 15.40
N THR A 369 -12.81 -2.04 14.08
CA THR A 369 -13.30 -3.24 13.38
C THR A 369 -12.33 -3.81 12.36
N LYS A 370 -11.14 -3.22 12.19
CA LYS A 370 -10.17 -3.64 11.17
C LYS A 370 -9.71 -5.09 11.30
N ASP A 371 -9.65 -5.61 12.51
CA ASP A 371 -9.38 -7.03 12.81
C ASP A 371 -10.62 -7.91 12.62
N ALA A 372 -11.78 -7.31 12.36
CA ALA A 372 -13.06 -7.98 12.13
C ALA A 372 -13.50 -8.91 13.28
N GLY A 373 -13.01 -8.65 14.51
CA GLY A 373 -13.21 -9.53 15.66
C GLY A 373 -12.50 -10.88 15.53
N LYS A 374 -11.58 -11.04 14.57
CA LYS A 374 -10.67 -12.18 14.49
C LYS A 374 -9.40 -11.83 15.24
N ASN A 375 -8.88 -12.80 15.98
CA ASN A 375 -7.54 -12.67 16.52
C ASN A 375 -6.52 -12.60 15.38
N ILE A 376 -5.47 -11.82 15.58
CA ILE A 376 -4.35 -11.78 14.66
C ILE A 376 -3.21 -12.59 15.27
N ILE A 377 -2.57 -13.42 14.45
CA ILE A 377 -1.33 -14.12 14.77
C ILE A 377 -0.25 -13.53 13.89
N ALA A 378 0.70 -12.82 14.49
CA ALA A 378 1.78 -12.19 13.74
C ALA A 378 3.17 -12.50 14.33
N VAL A 379 4.16 -12.61 13.43
CA VAL A 379 5.57 -12.71 13.81
C VAL A 379 6.33 -11.56 13.16
N PHE A 380 7.04 -10.81 13.98
CA PHE A 380 8.04 -9.86 13.52
C PHE A 380 9.37 -10.57 13.33
N VAL A 381 9.99 -10.37 12.17
CA VAL A 381 11.26 -10.96 11.76
C VAL A 381 12.25 -9.83 11.58
N ALA A 382 13.08 -9.63 12.59
CA ALA A 382 13.98 -8.48 12.72
C ALA A 382 15.38 -8.82 12.21
N ASP A 383 15.87 -8.06 11.25
CA ASP A 383 17.25 -8.13 10.78
C ASP A 383 18.21 -7.62 11.85
N CYS A 384 19.18 -8.44 12.19
CA CYS A 384 20.29 -8.13 13.09
C CYS A 384 21.64 -8.44 12.42
N SER A 385 21.69 -8.37 11.09
CA SER A 385 22.93 -8.52 10.32
C SER A 385 23.90 -7.36 10.58
N GLY A 386 25.14 -7.52 10.14
CA GLY A 386 26.18 -6.51 10.42
C GLY A 386 25.90 -5.15 9.79
N SER A 387 25.14 -5.06 8.70
CA SER A 387 24.72 -3.80 8.05
C SER A 387 23.74 -3.00 8.91
N MET A 388 22.99 -3.66 9.78
CA MET A 388 22.07 -2.99 10.72
C MET A 388 22.78 -2.26 11.87
N ASP A 389 24.12 -2.36 12.01
CA ASP A 389 24.82 -1.72 13.13
C ASP A 389 24.66 -0.19 13.13
N GLY A 390 24.37 0.35 14.30
CA GLY A 390 24.16 1.78 14.51
C GLY A 390 22.71 2.23 14.27
N GLU A 391 22.53 3.22 13.41
CA GLU A 391 21.26 3.91 13.21
C GLU A 391 20.13 2.98 12.70
N PRO A 392 20.31 2.10 11.70
CA PRO A 392 19.23 1.23 11.22
C PRO A 392 18.64 0.33 12.32
N LEU A 393 19.47 -0.26 13.16
CA LEU A 393 19.00 -1.10 14.27
C LEU A 393 18.28 -0.28 15.35
N ASN A 394 18.76 0.93 15.64
CA ASN A 394 18.09 1.82 16.59
C ASN A 394 16.69 2.18 16.12
N GLN A 395 16.53 2.50 14.86
CA GLN A 395 15.24 2.82 14.25
C GLN A 395 14.31 1.61 14.19
N LEU A 396 14.83 0.41 13.89
CA LEU A 396 14.06 -0.83 13.98
C LEU A 396 13.52 -1.02 15.40
N LYS A 397 14.36 -0.86 16.43
CA LYS A 397 13.96 -0.98 17.84
C LYS A 397 12.91 0.05 18.22
N GLU A 398 13.10 1.29 17.82
CA GLU A 398 12.17 2.38 18.09
C GLU A 398 10.83 2.13 17.39
N SER A 399 10.86 1.72 16.13
CA SER A 399 9.66 1.40 15.35
C SER A 399 8.83 0.28 15.97
N LEU A 400 9.47 -0.82 16.38
CA LEU A 400 8.79 -1.94 17.04
C LEU A 400 8.25 -1.53 18.41
N THR A 401 9.01 -0.74 19.18
CA THR A 401 8.59 -0.22 20.48
C THR A 401 7.37 0.68 20.36
N ASN A 402 7.44 1.65 19.46
CA ASN A 402 6.33 2.58 19.22
C ASN A 402 5.14 1.89 18.58
N GLY A 403 5.37 0.90 17.70
CA GLY A 403 4.32 0.11 17.05
C GLY A 403 3.47 -0.72 18.02
N MET A 404 4.03 -1.14 19.16
CA MET A 404 3.32 -1.98 20.14
C MET A 404 1.99 -1.39 20.62
N GLN A 405 1.86 -0.07 20.71
CA GLN A 405 0.64 0.59 21.17
C GLN A 405 -0.56 0.38 20.24
N TYR A 406 -0.31 0.05 18.96
CA TYR A 406 -1.36 -0.18 17.96
C TYR A 406 -1.81 -1.64 17.89
N ILE A 407 -1.17 -2.52 18.65
CA ILE A 407 -1.47 -3.96 18.67
C ILE A 407 -2.45 -4.26 19.80
N ASN A 408 -3.58 -4.85 19.46
CA ASN A 408 -4.61 -5.25 20.42
C ASN A 408 -4.11 -6.38 21.32
N GLU A 409 -4.55 -6.38 22.59
CA GLU A 409 -4.15 -7.38 23.59
C GLU A 409 -4.60 -8.82 23.25
N ASN A 410 -5.65 -8.97 22.46
CA ASN A 410 -6.16 -10.26 22.00
C ASN A 410 -5.31 -10.86 20.85
N ASN A 411 -4.46 -10.06 20.20
CA ASN A 411 -3.58 -10.53 19.15
C ASN A 411 -2.45 -11.38 19.75
N LYS A 412 -1.97 -12.37 19.00
CA LYS A 412 -0.88 -13.24 19.39
C LYS A 412 0.37 -12.86 18.61
N ILE A 413 1.40 -12.42 19.31
CA ILE A 413 2.61 -11.84 18.71
C ILE A 413 3.84 -12.63 19.12
N GLY A 414 4.71 -12.92 18.15
CA GLY A 414 6.05 -13.46 18.31
C GLY A 414 7.13 -12.57 17.72
N LEU A 415 8.37 -12.79 18.11
CA LEU A 415 9.55 -12.09 17.60
C LEU A 415 10.65 -13.09 17.25
N VAL A 416 11.15 -12.98 16.03
CA VAL A 416 12.32 -13.70 15.52
C VAL A 416 13.38 -12.67 15.15
N SER A 417 14.62 -12.85 15.57
CA SER A 417 15.76 -12.10 15.04
C SER A 417 16.61 -13.01 14.16
N TYR A 418 17.35 -12.42 13.23
CA TYR A 418 18.30 -13.18 12.44
C TYR A 418 19.55 -12.36 12.09
N SER A 419 20.64 -13.11 11.94
CA SER A 419 21.89 -12.66 11.34
C SER A 419 22.44 -13.80 10.48
N SER A 420 23.58 -14.39 10.80
CA SER A 420 24.01 -15.68 10.20
C SER A 420 23.20 -16.89 10.67
N ASN A 421 22.49 -16.76 11.78
CA ASN A 421 21.60 -17.77 12.37
C ASN A 421 20.27 -17.12 12.72
N VAL A 422 19.28 -17.95 13.04
CA VAL A 422 17.93 -17.50 13.41
C VAL A 422 17.72 -17.72 14.92
N THR A 423 17.17 -16.71 15.59
CA THR A 423 16.82 -16.79 17.01
C THR A 423 15.33 -16.48 17.20
N VAL A 424 14.60 -17.38 17.85
CA VAL A 424 13.27 -17.10 18.37
C VAL A 424 13.46 -16.34 19.69
N GLU A 425 13.31 -15.03 19.63
CA GLU A 425 13.45 -14.14 20.78
C GLU A 425 12.25 -14.25 21.70
N LEU A 426 11.05 -14.35 21.09
CA LEU A 426 9.79 -14.44 21.80
C LEU A 426 8.83 -15.37 21.06
N PRO A 427 8.33 -16.45 21.69
CA PRO A 427 7.31 -17.31 21.11
C PRO A 427 5.98 -16.55 20.99
N ILE A 428 5.11 -17.04 20.09
CA ILE A 428 3.77 -16.48 19.89
C ILE A 428 2.91 -16.70 21.14
N ALA A 429 2.42 -15.60 21.72
CA ALA A 429 1.48 -15.61 22.84
C ALA A 429 0.55 -14.38 22.79
N PRO A 430 -0.59 -14.36 23.51
CA PRO A 430 -1.45 -13.19 23.63
C PRO A 430 -0.66 -11.95 24.03
N PHE A 431 -0.87 -10.84 23.33
CA PHE A 431 -0.10 -9.61 23.48
C PHE A 431 -0.54 -8.77 24.69
N ASP A 432 -0.78 -9.46 25.81
CA ASP A 432 -1.10 -8.85 27.08
C ASP A 432 0.09 -8.04 27.65
N PHE A 433 -0.11 -7.41 28.80
CA PHE A 433 0.93 -6.61 29.45
C PHE A 433 2.24 -7.38 29.65
N THR A 434 2.17 -8.67 29.97
CA THR A 434 3.35 -9.50 30.21
C THR A 434 4.11 -9.77 28.92
N GLN A 435 3.40 -10.14 27.85
CA GLN A 435 4.00 -10.38 26.53
C GLN A 435 4.57 -9.09 25.94
N LYS A 436 3.87 -7.95 26.11
CA LYS A 436 4.39 -6.62 25.73
C LYS A 436 5.70 -6.30 26.44
N ALA A 437 5.80 -6.58 27.75
CA ALA A 437 7.03 -6.36 28.50
C ALA A 437 8.18 -7.23 28.00
N TYR A 438 7.94 -8.50 27.72
CA TYR A 438 8.95 -9.39 27.14
C TYR A 438 9.33 -8.97 25.71
N PHE A 439 8.37 -8.54 24.90
CA PHE A 439 8.62 -8.04 23.56
C PHE A 439 9.54 -6.81 23.61
N GLN A 440 9.23 -5.84 24.45
CA GLN A 440 10.06 -4.65 24.66
C GLN A 440 11.48 -5.03 25.12
N GLY A 441 11.60 -5.97 26.06
CA GLY A 441 12.90 -6.44 26.55
C GLY A 441 13.71 -7.14 25.46
N ALA A 442 13.07 -7.98 24.66
CA ALA A 442 13.68 -8.66 23.53
C ALA A 442 14.14 -7.65 22.45
N VAL A 443 13.29 -6.69 22.07
CA VAL A 443 13.63 -5.62 21.12
C VAL A 443 14.84 -4.82 21.62
N ASN A 444 14.87 -4.43 22.89
CA ASN A 444 16.00 -3.69 23.47
C ASN A 444 17.30 -4.51 23.42
N GLY A 445 17.22 -5.83 23.56
CA GLY A 445 18.34 -6.76 23.55
C GLY A 445 18.92 -7.06 22.17
N LEU A 446 18.24 -6.71 21.07
CA LEU A 446 18.74 -6.97 19.72
C LEU A 446 20.12 -6.31 19.52
N SER A 447 21.01 -7.01 18.82
CA SER A 447 22.36 -6.51 18.50
C SER A 447 22.79 -6.95 17.11
N ALA A 448 23.39 -6.04 16.35
CA ALA A 448 23.78 -6.31 14.96
C ALA A 448 25.11 -7.06 14.88
N SER A 449 25.15 -8.12 14.08
CA SER A 449 26.38 -8.84 13.75
C SER A 449 26.14 -9.89 12.64
N GLY A 450 27.20 -10.27 11.91
CA GLY A 450 27.17 -11.43 11.02
C GLY A 450 26.48 -11.20 9.68
N GLY A 451 25.96 -12.29 9.09
CA GLY A 451 25.32 -12.31 7.77
C GLY A 451 23.81 -12.05 7.82
N THR A 452 23.09 -12.34 6.71
CA THR A 452 21.68 -11.97 6.50
C THR A 452 20.88 -13.20 6.06
N ALA A 453 20.50 -14.08 7.00
CA ALA A 453 19.75 -15.32 6.76
C ALA A 453 18.23 -15.09 6.76
N SER A 454 17.76 -14.15 5.93
CA SER A 454 16.36 -13.69 5.90
C SER A 454 15.38 -14.82 5.56
N TYR A 455 15.71 -15.64 4.55
CA TYR A 455 14.80 -16.70 4.08
C TYR A 455 14.70 -17.86 5.06
N GLU A 456 15.75 -18.14 5.81
CA GLU A 456 15.76 -19.07 6.94
C GLU A 456 14.82 -18.57 8.04
N ALA A 457 14.90 -17.28 8.36
CA ALA A 457 14.06 -16.66 9.37
C ALA A 457 12.57 -16.67 8.97
N ILE A 458 12.25 -16.46 7.70
CA ILE A 458 10.89 -16.61 7.17
C ILE A 458 10.40 -18.04 7.34
N CYS A 459 11.21 -19.07 7.08
CA CYS A 459 10.79 -20.47 7.30
C CYS A 459 10.45 -20.72 8.77
N VAL A 460 11.23 -20.18 9.71
CA VAL A 460 10.96 -20.31 11.15
C VAL A 460 9.69 -19.57 11.54
N ALA A 461 9.49 -18.34 11.04
CA ALA A 461 8.28 -17.58 11.30
C ALA A 461 7.02 -18.27 10.74
N LEU A 462 7.10 -18.86 9.53
CA LEU A 462 6.00 -19.64 8.95
C LEU A 462 5.62 -20.83 9.85
N ASP A 463 6.59 -21.59 10.35
CA ASP A 463 6.36 -22.71 11.25
C ASP A 463 5.70 -22.26 12.57
N MET A 464 6.20 -21.17 13.16
CA MET A 464 5.62 -20.59 14.37
C MET A 464 4.16 -20.19 14.17
N VAL A 465 3.86 -19.50 13.07
CA VAL A 465 2.48 -19.04 12.76
C VAL A 465 1.57 -20.23 12.46
N GLN A 466 2.02 -21.22 11.68
CA GLN A 466 1.22 -22.41 11.38
C GLN A 466 0.86 -23.18 12.65
N LYS A 467 1.80 -23.41 13.56
CA LYS A 467 1.56 -24.04 14.86
C LYS A 467 0.58 -23.25 15.74
N ALA A 468 0.73 -21.94 15.79
CA ALA A 468 -0.19 -21.09 16.55
C ALA A 468 -1.61 -21.09 15.96
N LYS A 469 -1.73 -21.15 14.63
CA LYS A 469 -3.02 -21.24 13.91
C LYS A 469 -3.79 -22.52 14.22
N GLU A 470 -3.13 -23.64 14.57
CA GLU A 470 -3.81 -24.87 14.97
C GLU A 470 -4.73 -24.66 16.18
N SER A 471 -4.35 -23.74 17.09
CA SER A 471 -5.16 -23.39 18.27
C SER A 471 -6.24 -22.32 18.00
N ASP A 472 -6.19 -21.66 16.83
CA ASP A 472 -7.10 -20.58 16.44
C ASP A 472 -7.23 -20.52 14.91
N SER A 473 -7.98 -21.49 14.36
CA SER A 473 -8.10 -21.68 12.91
C SER A 473 -8.72 -20.50 12.16
N ASN A 474 -9.42 -19.61 12.88
CA ASN A 474 -10.08 -18.42 12.34
C ASN A 474 -9.17 -17.16 12.36
N ALA A 475 -8.01 -17.25 13.01
CA ALA A 475 -7.12 -16.10 13.12
C ALA A 475 -6.61 -15.62 11.76
N LYS A 476 -6.46 -14.31 11.59
CA LYS A 476 -5.67 -13.72 10.50
C LYS A 476 -4.19 -13.92 10.83
N CYS A 477 -3.45 -14.53 9.91
CA CYS A 477 -2.04 -14.83 10.10
C CYS A 477 -1.20 -13.93 9.21
N MET A 478 -0.06 -13.42 9.71
CA MET A 478 0.85 -12.58 8.92
C MET A 478 2.27 -12.60 9.47
N ILE A 479 3.24 -12.25 8.63
CA ILE A 479 4.64 -12.11 8.98
C ILE A 479 5.11 -10.74 8.52
N PHE A 480 5.90 -10.06 9.35
CA PHE A 480 6.54 -8.79 9.03
C PHE A 480 8.05 -8.98 9.00
N LEU A 481 8.66 -8.90 7.83
CA LEU A 481 10.11 -8.92 7.64
C LEU A 481 10.63 -7.48 7.61
N LEU A 482 11.55 -7.17 8.51
CA LEU A 482 12.20 -5.88 8.63
C LEU A 482 13.69 -6.06 8.34
N SER A 483 14.20 -5.48 7.26
CA SER A 483 15.58 -5.70 6.77
C SER A 483 16.14 -4.48 6.04
N ASP A 484 17.45 -4.28 6.10
CA ASP A 484 18.18 -3.25 5.35
C ASP A 484 18.99 -3.80 4.16
N GLY A 485 18.99 -5.11 3.93
CA GLY A 485 19.99 -5.68 3.05
C GLY A 485 19.58 -6.90 2.24
N TYR A 486 20.56 -7.32 1.44
CA TYR A 486 20.47 -8.51 0.61
C TYR A 486 20.61 -9.78 1.44
N ALA A 487 19.69 -10.72 1.22
CA ALA A 487 19.80 -12.05 1.81
C ALA A 487 21.08 -12.76 1.31
N ASN A 488 21.90 -13.25 2.25
CA ASN A 488 23.12 -13.99 1.97
C ASN A 488 23.21 -15.29 2.76
N GLY A 489 22.08 -15.79 3.26
CA GLY A 489 21.95 -17.06 3.94
C GLY A 489 22.12 -18.29 3.01
N HIS A 490 21.74 -19.46 3.49
CA HIS A 490 21.81 -20.71 2.75
C HIS A 490 20.68 -20.87 1.72
N TYR A 491 19.50 -20.28 2.00
CA TYR A 491 18.35 -20.33 1.12
C TYR A 491 18.23 -19.08 0.24
N SER A 492 17.69 -19.30 -0.96
CA SER A 492 17.26 -18.27 -1.88
C SER A 492 15.73 -18.11 -1.83
N LEU A 493 15.19 -17.01 -2.36
CA LEU A 493 13.75 -16.81 -2.52
C LEU A 493 13.10 -18.01 -3.22
N LYS A 494 13.73 -18.54 -4.27
CA LYS A 494 13.25 -19.71 -5.01
C LYS A 494 13.10 -20.96 -4.14
N ASP A 495 13.98 -21.16 -3.17
CA ASP A 495 13.92 -22.32 -2.29
C ASP A 495 12.69 -22.29 -1.39
N ILE A 496 12.28 -21.10 -0.92
CA ILE A 496 11.17 -20.92 0.03
C ILE A 496 9.83 -20.61 -0.63
N THR A 497 9.81 -20.18 -1.92
CA THR A 497 8.59 -19.75 -2.63
C THR A 497 7.45 -20.75 -2.45
N GLY A 498 7.72 -22.05 -2.61
CA GLY A 498 6.69 -23.09 -2.47
C GLY A 498 6.15 -23.20 -1.03
N ALA A 499 6.99 -23.01 -0.02
CA ALA A 499 6.57 -23.06 1.38
C ALA A 499 5.69 -21.82 1.73
N VAL A 500 6.08 -20.63 1.28
CA VAL A 500 5.31 -19.39 1.46
C VAL A 500 3.95 -19.52 0.76
N GLN A 501 3.94 -19.92 -0.51
CA GLN A 501 2.73 -20.09 -1.32
C GLN A 501 1.74 -21.09 -0.69
N ASN A 502 2.25 -22.25 -0.27
CA ASN A 502 1.41 -23.30 0.33
C ASN A 502 0.87 -22.92 1.72
N SER A 503 1.55 -22.02 2.44
CA SER A 503 1.09 -21.52 3.72
C SER A 503 -0.09 -20.58 3.60
N ALA A 504 -0.21 -19.86 2.49
CA ALA A 504 -1.13 -18.75 2.28
C ALA A 504 -1.05 -17.69 3.41
N ILE A 505 0.14 -17.52 4.01
CA ILE A 505 0.41 -16.52 5.04
C ILE A 505 1.12 -15.34 4.37
N PRO A 506 0.54 -14.14 4.36
CA PRO A 506 1.17 -12.96 3.77
C PRO A 506 2.44 -12.58 4.54
N VAL A 507 3.48 -12.25 3.77
CA VAL A 507 4.75 -11.74 4.28
C VAL A 507 4.89 -10.28 3.86
N TYR A 508 4.65 -9.38 4.79
CA TYR A 508 4.89 -7.95 4.60
C TYR A 508 6.37 -7.67 4.75
N THR A 509 6.95 -6.92 3.84
CA THR A 509 8.37 -6.58 3.90
C THR A 509 8.55 -5.07 4.08
N ILE A 510 9.46 -4.71 4.97
CA ILE A 510 9.79 -3.33 5.29
C ILE A 510 11.30 -3.18 5.13
N GLY A 511 11.69 -2.43 4.08
CA GLY A 511 13.09 -2.13 3.78
C GLY A 511 13.55 -0.91 4.56
N TYR A 512 14.68 -1.03 5.24
CA TYR A 512 15.37 0.07 5.90
C TYR A 512 16.52 0.52 5.01
N THR A 513 16.66 1.81 4.81
CA THR A 513 17.70 2.45 3.98
C THR A 513 17.46 2.35 2.46
N ASP A 514 18.04 3.29 1.72
CA ASP A 514 17.99 3.34 0.25
C ASP A 514 18.73 2.15 -0.43
N SER A 515 19.53 1.41 0.35
CA SER A 515 20.30 0.27 -0.12
C SER A 515 19.59 -1.08 0.06
N ALA A 516 18.38 -1.10 0.61
CA ALA A 516 17.61 -2.32 0.78
C ALA A 516 17.33 -3.01 -0.58
N ASP A 517 17.40 -4.34 -0.61
CA ASP A 517 17.04 -5.14 -1.81
C ASP A 517 15.52 -5.17 -1.98
N MET A 518 14.98 -4.04 -2.40
CA MET A 518 13.52 -3.87 -2.57
C MET A 518 12.95 -4.81 -3.62
N ASP A 519 13.72 -5.19 -4.64
CA ASP A 519 13.25 -6.13 -5.68
C ASP A 519 13.01 -7.52 -5.09
N SER A 520 13.95 -8.06 -4.30
CA SER A 520 13.77 -9.35 -3.63
C SER A 520 12.70 -9.30 -2.54
N MET A 521 12.62 -8.20 -1.79
CA MET A 521 11.60 -7.99 -0.76
C MET A 521 10.22 -7.91 -1.37
N LYS A 522 10.06 -7.14 -2.45
CA LYS A 522 8.81 -7.07 -3.22
C LYS A 522 8.43 -8.46 -3.78
N ALA A 523 9.37 -9.17 -4.39
CA ALA A 523 9.11 -10.50 -4.93
C ALA A 523 8.67 -11.50 -3.84
N LEU A 524 9.15 -11.37 -2.60
CA LEU A 524 8.70 -12.16 -1.46
C LEU A 524 7.27 -11.79 -1.05
N SER A 525 6.97 -10.51 -0.91
CA SER A 525 5.63 -10.02 -0.57
C SER A 525 4.60 -10.40 -1.63
N ASP A 526 4.96 -10.31 -2.90
CA ASP A 526 4.09 -10.60 -4.04
C ASP A 526 3.61 -12.07 -4.06
N ILE A 527 4.32 -13.01 -3.42
CA ILE A 527 3.93 -14.43 -3.37
C ILE A 527 2.52 -14.61 -2.78
N CYS A 528 2.17 -13.83 -1.76
CA CYS A 528 0.85 -13.86 -1.10
C CYS A 528 0.14 -12.48 -1.16
N GLU A 529 0.46 -11.65 -2.15
CA GLU A 529 -0.13 -10.34 -2.40
C GLU A 529 -0.07 -9.41 -1.16
N ALA A 530 1.01 -9.50 -0.40
CA ALA A 530 1.28 -8.61 0.71
C ALA A 530 2.00 -7.32 0.24
N ALA A 531 2.14 -6.36 1.15
CA ALA A 531 2.81 -5.10 0.87
C ALA A 531 4.32 -5.20 1.05
N SER A 532 5.06 -4.56 0.14
CA SER A 532 6.47 -4.22 0.32
C SER A 532 6.59 -2.71 0.50
N ILE A 533 7.24 -2.28 1.57
CA ILE A 533 7.38 -0.87 1.93
C ILE A 533 8.86 -0.54 2.00
N ASN A 534 9.30 0.42 1.18
CA ASN A 534 10.59 1.06 1.39
C ASN A 534 10.41 2.18 2.41
N ALA A 535 11.18 2.15 3.48
CA ALA A 535 11.17 3.16 4.50
C ALA A 535 12.60 3.59 4.78
N ASP A 536 12.85 4.87 4.75
CA ASP A 536 14.12 5.39 5.25
C ASP A 536 14.07 5.68 6.75
N ALA A 537 15.21 6.09 7.27
CA ALA A 537 15.45 6.32 8.68
C ALA A 537 14.40 7.20 9.38
N ASP A 538 13.87 8.18 8.68
CA ASP A 538 13.08 9.23 9.29
C ASP A 538 11.57 9.02 9.12
N ASP A 539 11.13 8.15 8.20
CA ASP A 539 9.71 7.88 7.98
C ASP A 539 9.25 6.46 8.37
N ILE A 540 10.20 5.60 8.77
CA ILE A 540 9.93 4.20 9.08
C ILE A 540 8.91 4.02 10.20
N ILE A 541 9.01 4.84 11.25
CA ILE A 541 8.09 4.78 12.39
C ILE A 541 6.66 5.06 11.91
N TYR A 542 6.48 6.10 11.09
CA TYR A 542 5.19 6.45 10.51
C TYR A 542 4.65 5.34 9.60
N LYS A 543 5.48 4.79 8.73
CA LYS A 543 5.09 3.71 7.79
C LYS A 543 4.73 2.41 8.52
N ILE A 544 5.50 2.02 9.53
CA ILE A 544 5.19 0.85 10.36
C ILE A 544 3.89 1.07 11.13
N LYS A 545 3.70 2.26 11.74
CA LYS A 545 2.44 2.58 12.41
C LYS A 545 1.24 2.55 11.46
N SER A 546 1.40 3.11 10.27
CA SER A 546 0.34 3.07 9.25
C SER A 546 0.03 1.63 8.83
N LEU A 547 1.06 0.78 8.71
CA LEU A 547 0.88 -0.65 8.43
C LEU A 547 0.19 -1.36 9.60
N PHE A 548 0.61 -1.12 10.83
CA PHE A 548 -0.04 -1.70 12.03
C PHE A 548 -1.48 -1.22 12.18
N ASN A 549 -1.75 0.06 11.92
CA ASN A 549 -3.12 0.58 11.91
C ASN A 549 -4.00 -0.05 10.83
N SER A 550 -3.42 -0.54 9.74
CA SER A 550 -4.17 -1.17 8.66
C SER A 550 -4.29 -2.69 8.80
N GLN A 551 -3.31 -3.36 9.42
CA GLN A 551 -3.22 -4.82 9.45
C GLN A 551 -3.42 -5.42 10.85
N LEU A 552 -2.97 -4.76 11.90
CA LEU A 552 -3.04 -5.20 13.29
C LEU A 552 -4.01 -4.35 14.11
#